data_2bb67544171d1514129ab171a98f439a
#
_entry.id   2bb67544171d1514129ab171a98f439a
#
_cell.length_a   1.000
_cell.length_b   1.000
_cell.length_c   1.000
_cell.angle_alpha   90.00
_cell.angle_beta   90.00
_cell.angle_gamma   90.00
#
_symmetry.space_group_name_H-M   'P 1'
#
loop_
_entity.id
_entity.type
_entity.pdbx_description
1 polymer ?
#
loop_
_entity_poly.entity_id
_entity_poly.type
_entity_poly.pdbx_seq_one_letter_code
_entity_poly.pdbx_strand_id
1 'polypeptide(L)'
;ALLEVTLAINSNVSKEILFGLYEKALKALNIEKLVLFTAENGWGQTLSYGIKKSEINIEVYSDLLPIKSITEVNHLTEGPFSHFDTVIPVFHKKKALAYLLIGDIVNEALKISPIIKHFSFIQTFTNIIVVALENKAFAREALRQEGVKKELELASEMQNMLLPTIVQTNDEVSISAYYQSHQEVGGDYYDIMWLDDKRVAFCIADVSGKGVSAAILMGNFQANVRVLSKYSKSLEELVITLNEKVVESANGEKFITMFIGLFDLETRELTYINCGHNPPVLKQNNKIELLTEGSPGLGMLDDIGKPVLGRLKVEKGALMTCYTDGLVEVENNMEEEFGSDKVSEIINGYDGMDPEVLNTELIVSLNKFKKNKPFVDDIAI
;
A
#
# COMPACT_ATOMS: atom_id res chain seq x y z
N ALA A 1 -5.29 -43.41 -13.09
CA ALA A 1 -4.32 -42.32 -12.90
C ALA A 1 -4.94 -40.94 -13.09
N LEU A 2 -5.49 -40.59 -14.29
CA LEU A 2 -6.06 -39.24 -14.52
C LEU A 2 -7.22 -38.95 -13.57
N LEU A 3 -8.15 -39.89 -13.37
CA LEU A 3 -9.27 -39.74 -12.44
C LEU A 3 -8.79 -39.55 -10.98
N GLU A 4 -7.81 -40.32 -10.56
CA GLU A 4 -7.23 -40.22 -9.20
C GLU A 4 -6.61 -38.85 -8.95
N VAL A 5 -5.88 -38.34 -9.94
CA VAL A 5 -5.26 -37.00 -9.85
C VAL A 5 -6.34 -35.92 -9.87
N THR A 6 -7.37 -36.04 -10.71
CA THR A 6 -8.49 -35.07 -10.74
C THR A 6 -9.23 -35.06 -9.39
N LEU A 7 -9.48 -36.22 -8.79
CA LEU A 7 -10.09 -36.32 -7.45
C LEU A 7 -9.19 -35.71 -6.39
N ALA A 8 -7.89 -35.96 -6.45
CA ALA A 8 -6.92 -35.39 -5.53
C ALA A 8 -6.84 -33.85 -5.62
N ILE A 9 -6.88 -33.31 -6.85
CA ILE A 9 -6.96 -31.86 -7.08
C ILE A 9 -8.24 -31.28 -6.46
N ASN A 10 -9.40 -31.89 -6.73
CA ASN A 10 -10.68 -31.44 -6.20
C ASN A 10 -10.76 -31.56 -4.66
N SER A 11 -10.07 -32.54 -4.09
CA SER A 11 -9.96 -32.74 -2.62
C SER A 11 -8.88 -31.87 -1.99
N ASN A 12 -8.25 -30.98 -2.75
CA ASN A 12 -7.24 -30.02 -2.29
C ASN A 12 -6.06 -30.67 -1.50
N VAL A 13 -5.64 -31.87 -1.90
CA VAL A 13 -4.53 -32.60 -1.25
C VAL A 13 -3.21 -31.81 -1.33
N SER A 14 -2.22 -32.19 -0.51
CA SER A 14 -0.93 -31.50 -0.50
C SER A 14 -0.16 -31.64 -1.83
N LYS A 15 0.83 -30.77 -2.04
CA LYS A 15 1.71 -30.78 -3.22
C LYS A 15 2.45 -32.12 -3.34
N GLU A 16 2.90 -32.66 -2.21
CA GLU A 16 3.64 -33.92 -2.11
C GLU A 16 2.77 -35.09 -2.59
N ILE A 17 1.50 -35.14 -2.19
CA ILE A 17 0.56 -36.18 -2.61
C ILE A 17 0.28 -36.08 -4.12
N LEU A 18 0.09 -34.87 -4.65
CA LEU A 18 -0.10 -34.66 -6.10
C LEU A 18 1.11 -35.13 -6.90
N PHE A 19 2.33 -34.79 -6.47
CA PHE A 19 3.54 -35.28 -7.13
C PHE A 19 3.74 -36.77 -6.99
N GLY A 20 3.42 -37.39 -5.85
CA GLY A 20 3.46 -38.81 -5.68
C GLY A 20 2.52 -39.57 -6.63
N LEU A 21 1.28 -39.07 -6.84
CA LEU A 21 0.34 -39.60 -7.81
C LEU A 21 0.83 -39.41 -9.25
N TYR A 22 1.41 -38.23 -9.55
CA TYR A 22 1.98 -37.90 -10.84
C TYR A 22 3.17 -38.82 -11.18
N GLU A 23 4.12 -38.99 -10.28
CA GLU A 23 5.26 -39.91 -10.42
C GLU A 23 4.81 -41.35 -10.63
N LYS A 24 3.86 -41.83 -9.81
CA LYS A 24 3.29 -43.18 -9.96
C LYS A 24 2.68 -43.39 -11.34
N ALA A 25 1.95 -42.39 -11.85
CA ALA A 25 1.30 -42.46 -13.16
C ALA A 25 2.34 -42.50 -14.30
N LEU A 26 3.40 -41.70 -14.22
CA LEU A 26 4.46 -41.69 -15.23
C LEU A 26 5.32 -42.95 -15.21
N LYS A 27 5.63 -43.48 -14.05
CA LYS A 27 6.31 -44.78 -13.90
C LYS A 27 5.52 -45.94 -14.52
N ALA A 28 4.17 -45.89 -14.43
CA ALA A 28 3.30 -46.87 -15.08
C ALA A 28 3.34 -46.79 -16.62
N LEU A 29 3.88 -45.73 -17.20
CA LEU A 29 4.17 -45.59 -18.63
C LEU A 29 5.60 -46.00 -19.00
N ASN A 30 6.34 -46.67 -18.11
CA ASN A 30 7.73 -47.07 -18.26
C ASN A 30 8.70 -45.89 -18.50
N ILE A 31 8.43 -44.76 -17.88
CA ILE A 31 9.37 -43.64 -17.85
C ILE A 31 10.32 -43.86 -16.67
N GLU A 32 11.60 -44.11 -16.96
CA GLU A 32 12.58 -44.46 -15.95
C GLU A 32 13.31 -43.21 -15.41
N LYS A 33 13.53 -42.20 -16.25
CA LYS A 33 14.15 -40.93 -15.87
C LYS A 33 13.25 -39.76 -16.15
N LEU A 34 13.14 -38.88 -15.16
CA LEU A 34 12.31 -37.68 -15.30
C LEU A 34 12.87 -36.52 -14.49
N VAL A 35 12.81 -35.31 -15.07
CA VAL A 35 13.00 -34.05 -14.37
C VAL A 35 11.90 -33.08 -14.80
N LEU A 36 11.26 -32.45 -13.81
CA LEU A 36 10.26 -31.41 -14.01
C LEU A 36 10.80 -30.08 -13.47
N PHE A 37 10.88 -29.09 -14.34
CA PHE A 37 11.11 -27.69 -13.97
C PHE A 37 9.78 -26.94 -14.03
N THR A 38 9.51 -26.11 -13.02
CA THR A 38 8.32 -25.25 -12.97
C THR A 38 8.70 -23.80 -12.68
N ALA A 39 7.83 -22.87 -13.06
CA ALA A 39 8.01 -21.42 -12.85
C ALA A 39 7.45 -20.91 -11.51
N GLU A 40 7.18 -21.80 -10.53
CA GLU A 40 6.64 -21.43 -9.23
C GLU A 40 7.72 -20.66 -8.44
N ASN A 41 7.48 -19.38 -8.12
CA ASN A 41 8.45 -18.48 -7.44
C ASN A 41 9.82 -18.34 -8.15
N GLY A 42 9.82 -18.37 -9.47
CA GLY A 42 11.01 -18.46 -10.32
C GLY A 42 11.22 -19.87 -10.85
N TRP A 43 12.06 -20.02 -11.89
CA TRP A 43 12.34 -21.32 -12.47
C TRP A 43 13.16 -22.20 -11.53
N GLY A 44 12.67 -23.39 -11.25
CA GLY A 44 13.36 -24.37 -10.40
C GLY A 44 12.97 -25.80 -10.70
N GLN A 45 13.87 -26.74 -10.35
CA GLN A 45 13.59 -28.15 -10.38
C GLN A 45 12.61 -28.52 -9.27
N THR A 46 11.46 -29.06 -9.64
CA THR A 46 10.36 -29.36 -8.72
C THR A 46 10.20 -30.85 -8.43
N LEU A 47 10.47 -31.68 -9.41
CA LEU A 47 10.41 -33.13 -9.28
C LEU A 47 11.53 -33.76 -10.10
N SER A 48 12.14 -34.85 -9.58
CA SER A 48 13.02 -35.72 -10.36
C SER A 48 13.03 -37.13 -9.80
N TYR A 49 13.16 -38.12 -10.67
CA TYR A 49 13.46 -39.49 -10.31
C TYR A 49 14.29 -40.19 -11.40
N GLY A 50 14.96 -41.28 -11.06
CA GLY A 50 15.78 -42.03 -11.99
C GLY A 50 17.11 -41.40 -12.39
N ILE A 51 17.41 -40.17 -11.85
CA ILE A 51 18.65 -39.45 -12.13
C ILE A 51 19.14 -38.73 -10.86
N LYS A 52 20.45 -38.64 -10.68
CA LYS A 52 21.03 -37.89 -9.54
C LYS A 52 21.02 -36.41 -9.81
N LYS A 53 20.80 -35.63 -8.76
CA LYS A 53 20.76 -34.16 -8.86
C LYS A 53 22.07 -33.57 -9.43
N SER A 54 23.21 -34.20 -9.16
CA SER A 54 24.51 -33.77 -9.68
C SER A 54 24.71 -34.04 -11.18
N GLU A 55 23.86 -34.86 -11.79
CA GLU A 55 23.88 -35.16 -13.23
C GLU A 55 22.95 -34.23 -14.04
N ILE A 56 22.18 -33.40 -13.36
CA ILE A 56 21.27 -32.44 -13.99
C ILE A 56 22.00 -31.09 -14.10
N ASN A 57 22.51 -30.81 -15.31
CA ASN A 57 23.22 -29.57 -15.60
C ASN A 57 22.46 -28.78 -16.67
N ILE A 58 21.27 -28.25 -16.30
CA ILE A 58 20.34 -27.57 -17.18
C ILE A 58 20.10 -26.16 -16.66
N GLU A 59 20.39 -25.18 -17.52
CA GLU A 59 20.07 -23.78 -17.32
C GLU A 59 18.74 -23.47 -18.03
N VAL A 60 17.68 -23.17 -17.26
CA VAL A 60 16.33 -23.05 -17.81
C VAL A 60 16.22 -21.93 -18.83
N TYR A 61 16.89 -20.80 -18.60
CA TYR A 61 16.80 -19.62 -19.48
C TYR A 61 17.46 -19.85 -20.85
N SER A 62 18.62 -20.49 -20.88
CA SER A 62 19.37 -20.77 -22.11
C SER A 62 18.89 -22.02 -22.83
N ASP A 63 18.62 -23.09 -22.05
CA ASP A 63 18.45 -24.43 -22.62
C ASP A 63 16.98 -24.78 -22.86
N LEU A 64 16.05 -24.35 -21.97
CA LEU A 64 14.65 -24.77 -22.02
C LEU A 64 13.72 -23.69 -22.61
N LEU A 65 13.89 -22.42 -22.27
CA LEU A 65 12.98 -21.36 -22.74
C LEU A 65 12.92 -21.21 -24.27
N PRO A 66 13.96 -21.51 -25.06
CA PRO A 66 13.86 -21.54 -26.52
C PRO A 66 12.96 -22.66 -27.07
N ILE A 67 12.76 -23.74 -26.31
CA ILE A 67 11.97 -24.91 -26.73
C ILE A 67 10.48 -24.58 -26.62
N LYS A 68 9.75 -24.54 -27.75
CA LYS A 68 8.33 -24.17 -27.79
C LYS A 68 7.38 -25.33 -28.11
N SER A 69 7.93 -26.46 -28.56
CA SER A 69 7.18 -27.70 -28.87
C SER A 69 7.90 -28.91 -28.29
N ILE A 70 7.23 -30.04 -28.27
CA ILE A 70 7.87 -31.32 -27.89
C ILE A 70 9.08 -31.51 -28.79
N THR A 71 10.24 -31.66 -28.20
CA THR A 71 11.52 -31.73 -28.91
C THR A 71 12.26 -33.00 -28.47
N GLU A 72 12.63 -33.83 -29.44
CA GLU A 72 13.56 -34.94 -29.23
C GLU A 72 14.96 -34.36 -29.07
N VAL A 73 15.67 -34.75 -28.00
CA VAL A 73 17.04 -34.33 -27.71
C VAL A 73 17.97 -35.55 -27.85
N ASN A 74 19.13 -35.31 -28.44
CA ASN A 74 20.04 -36.40 -28.71
C ASN A 74 20.92 -36.68 -27.50
N HIS A 75 20.63 -37.78 -26.77
CA HIS A 75 21.41 -38.24 -25.62
C HIS A 75 22.84 -38.74 -25.98
N LEU A 76 23.13 -38.88 -27.26
CA LEU A 76 24.47 -39.30 -27.73
C LEU A 76 25.47 -38.15 -27.88
N THR A 77 24.99 -36.89 -27.73
CA THR A 77 25.86 -35.71 -27.77
C THR A 77 26.16 -35.21 -26.35
N GLU A 78 27.41 -34.82 -26.10
CA GLU A 78 27.76 -34.14 -24.86
C GLU A 78 26.99 -32.81 -24.75
N GLY A 79 26.34 -32.58 -23.61
CA GLY A 79 25.58 -31.37 -23.40
C GLY A 79 24.54 -31.49 -22.24
N PRO A 80 23.75 -30.43 -22.00
CA PRO A 80 22.82 -30.40 -20.87
C PRO A 80 21.75 -31.48 -20.94
N PHE A 81 21.45 -32.00 -22.13
CA PHE A 81 20.42 -33.01 -22.37
C PHE A 81 20.96 -34.45 -22.47
N SER A 82 22.25 -34.70 -22.21
CA SER A 82 22.90 -36.00 -22.39
C SER A 82 22.22 -37.19 -21.68
N HIS A 83 21.41 -36.95 -20.67
CA HIS A 83 20.65 -37.96 -19.93
C HIS A 83 19.17 -38.06 -20.33
N PHE A 84 18.73 -37.29 -21.35
CA PHE A 84 17.32 -37.21 -21.72
C PHE A 84 17.12 -37.46 -23.22
N ASP A 85 15.94 -37.97 -23.55
CA ASP A 85 15.52 -38.26 -24.93
C ASP A 85 14.57 -37.22 -25.45
N THR A 86 13.76 -36.63 -24.58
CA THR A 86 12.69 -35.69 -24.99
C THR A 86 12.48 -34.60 -23.95
N VAL A 87 12.25 -33.38 -24.45
CA VAL A 87 11.79 -32.23 -23.67
C VAL A 87 10.33 -31.93 -24.06
N ILE A 88 9.44 -31.91 -23.09
CA ILE A 88 8.02 -31.61 -23.25
C ILE A 88 7.71 -30.28 -22.56
N PRO A 89 7.54 -29.19 -23.32
CA PRO A 89 7.16 -27.90 -22.74
C PRO A 89 5.67 -27.90 -22.42
N VAL A 90 5.33 -27.22 -21.32
CA VAL A 90 3.96 -26.99 -20.86
C VAL A 90 3.67 -25.52 -20.86
N PHE A 91 2.67 -25.09 -21.62
CA PHE A 91 2.28 -23.70 -21.74
C PHE A 91 0.84 -23.48 -21.29
N HIS A 92 0.60 -22.33 -20.66
CA HIS A 92 -0.74 -21.77 -20.53
C HIS A 92 -0.82 -20.49 -21.35
N LYS A 93 -1.68 -20.48 -22.37
CA LYS A 93 -1.68 -19.41 -23.40
C LYS A 93 -0.30 -19.27 -24.06
N LYS A 94 0.41 -18.13 -23.81
CA LYS A 94 1.75 -17.87 -24.34
C LYS A 94 2.86 -17.99 -23.30
N LYS A 95 2.51 -18.25 -22.03
CA LYS A 95 3.45 -18.33 -20.91
C LYS A 95 3.88 -19.78 -20.68
N ALA A 96 5.19 -20.05 -20.65
CA ALA A 96 5.71 -21.34 -20.27
C ALA A 96 5.49 -21.52 -18.75
N LEU A 97 4.90 -22.64 -18.35
CA LEU A 97 4.64 -22.99 -16.95
C LEU A 97 5.60 -24.06 -16.44
N ALA A 98 5.96 -25.01 -17.30
CA ALA A 98 6.88 -26.09 -16.94
C ALA A 98 7.60 -26.65 -18.17
N TYR A 99 8.71 -27.34 -17.87
CA TYR A 99 9.42 -28.19 -18.82
C TYR A 99 9.61 -29.57 -18.17
N LEU A 100 9.15 -30.60 -18.86
CA LEU A 100 9.32 -31.98 -18.47
C LEU A 100 10.37 -32.60 -19.37
N LEU A 101 11.43 -33.16 -18.76
CA LEU A 101 12.48 -33.89 -19.44
C LEU A 101 12.31 -35.35 -19.11
N ILE A 102 12.38 -36.18 -20.12
CA ILE A 102 12.23 -37.64 -20.04
C ILE A 102 13.42 -38.30 -20.67
N GLY A 103 13.95 -39.34 -20.01
CA GLY A 103 15.04 -40.17 -20.51
C GLY A 103 14.76 -41.64 -20.36
N ASP A 104 15.62 -42.49 -21.00
CA ASP A 104 15.58 -43.96 -21.05
C ASP A 104 14.25 -44.48 -21.66
N ILE A 105 13.83 -43.84 -22.75
CA ILE A 105 12.64 -44.26 -23.51
C ILE A 105 12.94 -45.37 -24.52
N VAL A 106 14.21 -45.56 -24.87
CA VAL A 106 14.62 -46.42 -25.96
C VAL A 106 14.76 -47.86 -25.51
N ASN A 107 13.85 -48.71 -25.97
CA ASN A 107 14.05 -50.16 -25.94
C ASN A 107 14.81 -50.52 -27.21
N GLU A 108 16.08 -50.99 -27.09
CA GLU A 108 17.00 -51.30 -28.20
C GLU A 108 16.42 -52.27 -29.26
N ALA A 109 15.33 -52.95 -28.94
CA ALA A 109 14.69 -53.96 -29.82
C ALA A 109 13.61 -53.41 -30.75
N LEU A 110 13.10 -52.18 -30.58
CA LEU A 110 12.02 -51.61 -31.38
C LEU A 110 12.38 -50.18 -31.83
N LYS A 111 12.54 -49.98 -33.14
CA LYS A 111 12.89 -48.69 -33.78
C LYS A 111 11.92 -47.50 -33.55
N ILE A 112 10.84 -47.71 -32.80
CA ILE A 112 9.89 -46.67 -32.39
C ILE A 112 9.42 -46.97 -30.97
N SER A 113 9.76 -46.12 -30.01
CA SER A 113 9.29 -46.25 -28.63
C SER A 113 7.76 -46.16 -28.54
N PRO A 114 7.07 -47.11 -27.83
CA PRO A 114 5.64 -47.01 -27.58
C PRO A 114 5.21 -45.67 -26.91
N ILE A 115 6.13 -45.01 -26.22
CA ILE A 115 5.90 -43.79 -25.42
C ILE A 115 5.60 -42.58 -26.32
N ILE A 116 6.14 -42.53 -27.56
CA ILE A 116 5.85 -41.43 -28.52
C ILE A 116 4.33 -41.25 -28.72
N LYS A 117 3.56 -42.34 -28.72
CA LYS A 117 2.09 -42.28 -28.80
C LYS A 117 1.46 -41.61 -27.56
N HIS A 118 2.15 -41.51 -26.45
CA HIS A 118 1.65 -40.95 -25.20
C HIS A 118 2.15 -39.54 -24.91
N PHE A 119 3.01 -38.92 -25.72
CA PHE A 119 3.55 -37.57 -25.45
C PHE A 119 2.46 -36.52 -25.25
N SER A 120 1.41 -36.51 -26.09
CA SER A 120 0.29 -35.59 -25.92
C SER A 120 -0.48 -35.83 -24.61
N PHE A 121 -0.61 -37.09 -24.17
CA PHE A 121 -1.19 -37.45 -22.89
C PHE A 121 -0.30 -36.98 -21.74
N ILE A 122 0.99 -37.21 -21.80
CA ILE A 122 1.97 -36.80 -20.80
C ILE A 122 1.98 -35.29 -20.66
N GLN A 123 2.01 -34.55 -21.78
CA GLN A 123 1.94 -33.10 -21.82
C GLN A 123 0.63 -32.58 -21.18
N THR A 124 -0.51 -33.15 -21.54
CA THR A 124 -1.81 -32.77 -20.97
C THR A 124 -1.87 -33.07 -19.48
N PHE A 125 -1.37 -34.24 -19.08
CA PHE A 125 -1.34 -34.65 -17.69
C PHE A 125 -0.43 -33.76 -16.83
N THR A 126 0.77 -33.44 -17.34
CA THR A 126 1.68 -32.48 -16.72
C THR A 126 1.04 -31.10 -16.61
N ASN A 127 0.36 -30.65 -17.67
CA ASN A 127 -0.35 -29.37 -17.65
C ASN A 127 -1.41 -29.32 -16.54
N ILE A 128 -2.21 -30.36 -16.38
CA ILE A 128 -3.24 -30.45 -15.33
C ILE A 128 -2.59 -30.31 -13.95
N ILE A 129 -1.50 -31.00 -13.69
CA ILE A 129 -0.79 -30.94 -12.40
C ILE A 129 -0.21 -29.54 -12.16
N VAL A 130 0.48 -28.98 -13.15
CA VAL A 130 1.16 -27.69 -13.01
C VAL A 130 0.15 -26.56 -12.82
N VAL A 131 -0.94 -26.54 -13.61
CA VAL A 131 -2.02 -25.56 -13.47
C VAL A 131 -2.72 -25.68 -12.11
N ALA A 132 -2.94 -26.90 -11.63
CA ALA A 132 -3.53 -27.11 -10.30
C ALA A 132 -2.64 -26.57 -9.18
N LEU A 133 -1.32 -26.75 -9.30
CA LEU A 133 -0.35 -26.22 -8.33
C LEU A 133 -0.30 -24.69 -8.37
N GLU A 134 -0.27 -24.09 -9.56
CA GLU A 134 -0.34 -22.62 -9.69
C GLU A 134 -1.62 -22.04 -9.09
N ASN A 135 -2.78 -22.63 -9.41
CA ASN A 135 -4.06 -22.19 -8.85
C ASN A 135 -4.06 -22.26 -7.30
N LYS A 136 -3.45 -23.31 -6.74
CA LYS A 136 -3.31 -23.46 -5.30
C LYS A 136 -2.37 -22.41 -4.69
N ALA A 137 -1.28 -22.06 -5.36
CA ALA A 137 -0.38 -20.99 -4.95
C ALA A 137 -1.07 -19.63 -4.99
N PHE A 138 -1.81 -19.33 -6.06
CA PHE A 138 -2.61 -18.11 -6.17
C PHE A 138 -3.69 -18.00 -5.09
N ALA A 139 -4.41 -19.10 -4.81
CA ALA A 139 -5.42 -19.11 -3.76
C ALA A 139 -4.83 -18.85 -2.36
N ARG A 140 -3.67 -19.42 -2.06
CA ARG A 140 -2.97 -19.16 -0.79
C ARG A 140 -2.52 -17.72 -0.67
N GLU A 141 -1.96 -17.16 -1.75
CA GLU A 141 -1.51 -15.77 -1.75
C GLU A 141 -2.71 -14.80 -1.61
N ALA A 142 -3.83 -15.07 -2.30
CA ALA A 142 -5.05 -14.28 -2.16
C ALA A 142 -5.58 -14.30 -0.72
N LEU A 143 -5.62 -15.48 -0.06
CA LEU A 143 -6.01 -15.59 1.34
C LEU A 143 -5.06 -14.86 2.29
N ARG A 144 -3.74 -14.89 2.00
CA ARG A 144 -2.75 -14.14 2.77
C ARG A 144 -2.98 -12.63 2.65
N GLN A 145 -3.20 -12.15 1.43
CA GLN A 145 -3.49 -10.72 1.17
C GLN A 145 -4.78 -10.28 1.83
N GLU A 146 -5.83 -11.11 1.79
CA GLU A 146 -7.08 -10.83 2.48
C GLU A 146 -6.88 -10.74 4.02
N GLY A 147 -6.06 -11.63 4.60
CA GLY A 147 -5.70 -11.58 6.02
C GLY A 147 -5.01 -10.28 6.39
N VAL A 148 -3.98 -9.88 5.64
CA VAL A 148 -3.26 -8.61 5.87
C VAL A 148 -4.21 -7.41 5.73
N LYS A 149 -5.10 -7.44 4.73
CA LYS A 149 -6.08 -6.35 4.55
C LYS A 149 -7.00 -6.21 5.75
N LYS A 150 -7.53 -7.31 6.30
CA LYS A 150 -8.36 -7.27 7.50
C LYS A 150 -7.62 -6.73 8.74
N GLU A 151 -6.34 -7.07 8.90
CA GLU A 151 -5.52 -6.52 9.99
C GLU A 151 -5.34 -5.00 9.84
N LEU A 152 -5.16 -4.51 8.62
CA LEU A 152 -5.07 -3.07 8.34
C LEU A 152 -6.40 -2.35 8.54
N GLU A 153 -7.52 -2.96 8.17
CA GLU A 153 -8.87 -2.41 8.44
C GLU A 153 -9.11 -2.23 9.95
N LEU A 154 -8.72 -3.22 10.77
CA LEU A 154 -8.79 -3.10 12.23
C LEU A 154 -7.86 -2.00 12.78
N ALA A 155 -6.64 -1.87 12.22
CA ALA A 155 -5.72 -0.79 12.59
C ALA A 155 -6.31 0.59 12.27
N SER A 156 -7.00 0.70 11.12
CA SER A 156 -7.73 1.92 10.73
C SER A 156 -8.84 2.29 11.71
N GLU A 157 -9.65 1.31 12.12
CA GLU A 157 -10.68 1.56 13.14
C GLU A 157 -10.08 2.07 14.45
N MET A 158 -8.95 1.49 14.90
CA MET A 158 -8.25 1.95 16.09
C MET A 158 -7.63 3.34 15.91
N GLN A 159 -7.07 3.64 14.73
CA GLN A 159 -6.53 4.95 14.42
C GLN A 159 -7.61 6.03 14.43
N ASN A 160 -8.77 5.75 13.85
CA ASN A 160 -9.91 6.66 13.83
C ASN A 160 -10.41 7.01 15.25
N MET A 161 -10.18 6.14 16.24
CA MET A 161 -10.47 6.46 17.66
C MET A 161 -9.50 7.49 18.27
N LEU A 162 -8.34 7.72 17.63
CA LEU A 162 -7.38 8.74 18.07
C LEU A 162 -7.80 10.15 17.60
N LEU A 163 -8.59 10.24 16.54
CA LEU A 163 -9.15 11.50 16.05
C LEU A 163 -10.36 11.91 16.91
N PRO A 164 -10.64 13.22 17.06
CA PRO A 164 -11.79 13.67 17.81
C PRO A 164 -13.09 13.26 17.11
N THR A 165 -13.88 12.40 17.78
CA THR A 165 -15.18 11.92 17.28
C THR A 165 -16.31 12.92 17.53
N ILE A 166 -16.15 13.79 18.52
CA ILE A 166 -17.11 14.83 18.89
C ILE A 166 -16.36 16.14 18.93
N VAL A 167 -16.70 17.01 18.01
CA VAL A 167 -16.22 18.38 18.02
C VAL A 167 -17.19 19.22 18.86
N GLN A 168 -16.73 19.65 20.03
CA GLN A 168 -17.53 20.51 20.89
C GLN A 168 -17.68 21.88 20.23
N THR A 169 -18.87 22.22 19.84
CA THR A 169 -19.27 23.57 19.42
C THR A 169 -19.96 24.28 20.58
N ASN A 170 -19.89 25.59 20.60
CA ASN A 170 -20.65 26.43 21.52
C ASN A 170 -21.28 27.60 20.76
N ASP A 171 -21.97 28.51 21.45
CA ASP A 171 -22.64 29.67 20.81
C ASP A 171 -21.66 30.66 20.17
N GLU A 172 -20.36 30.56 20.45
CA GLU A 172 -19.32 31.46 19.98
C GLU A 172 -18.43 30.86 18.88
N VAL A 173 -18.27 29.53 18.86
CA VAL A 173 -17.39 28.82 17.94
C VAL A 173 -18.10 27.59 17.39
N SER A 174 -18.25 27.54 16.07
CA SER A 174 -18.69 26.36 15.32
C SER A 174 -17.51 25.70 14.64
N ILE A 175 -17.36 24.40 14.78
CA ILE A 175 -16.25 23.65 14.22
C ILE A 175 -16.81 22.44 13.48
N SER A 176 -16.28 22.18 12.28
CA SER A 176 -16.53 20.95 11.53
C SER A 176 -15.21 20.34 11.07
N ALA A 177 -15.12 19.04 11.04
CA ALA A 177 -13.95 18.34 10.51
C ALA A 177 -14.38 17.30 9.47
N TYR A 178 -13.59 17.16 8.44
CA TYR A 178 -13.69 16.10 7.43
C TYR A 178 -12.36 15.36 7.39
N TYR A 179 -12.42 14.03 7.36
CA TYR A 179 -11.25 13.16 7.23
C TYR A 179 -11.53 12.01 6.29
N GLN A 180 -10.63 11.77 5.36
CA GLN A 180 -10.66 10.61 4.46
C GLN A 180 -9.25 10.12 4.23
N SER A 181 -8.96 8.90 4.71
CA SER A 181 -7.69 8.26 4.39
C SER A 181 -7.63 7.79 2.94
N HIS A 182 -6.45 7.88 2.34
CA HIS A 182 -6.15 7.35 1.01
C HIS A 182 -5.96 5.82 1.03
N GLN A 183 -5.28 5.31 2.05
CA GLN A 183 -5.08 3.88 2.31
C GLN A 183 -5.92 3.43 3.51
N GLU A 184 -5.77 2.17 3.90
CA GLU A 184 -6.45 1.65 5.09
C GLU A 184 -6.10 2.45 6.35
N VAL A 185 -4.86 2.95 6.48
CA VAL A 185 -4.39 3.82 7.57
C VAL A 185 -3.69 5.05 7.01
N GLY A 186 -3.84 6.21 7.68
CA GLY A 186 -3.37 7.51 7.20
C GLY A 186 -2.28 8.15 8.05
N GLY A 187 -1.61 9.18 7.48
CA GLY A 187 -0.63 10.03 8.17
C GLY A 187 -1.22 11.30 8.77
N ASP A 188 -2.36 11.74 8.25
CA ASP A 188 -3.00 12.98 8.67
C ASP A 188 -3.56 12.92 10.09
N TYR A 189 -3.45 14.03 10.77
CA TYR A 189 -3.96 14.20 12.12
C TYR A 189 -4.58 15.58 12.29
N TYR A 190 -5.69 15.66 13.02
CA TYR A 190 -6.24 16.88 13.53
C TYR A 190 -6.74 16.69 14.97
N ASP A 191 -6.72 17.74 15.75
CA ASP A 191 -7.28 17.72 17.11
C ASP A 191 -7.81 19.10 17.53
N ILE A 192 -8.79 19.05 18.45
CA ILE A 192 -9.43 20.23 19.05
C ILE A 192 -9.48 19.99 20.55
N MET A 193 -8.81 20.85 21.30
CA MET A 193 -8.58 20.67 22.72
C MET A 193 -9.03 21.93 23.48
N TRP A 194 -10.13 21.82 24.20
CA TRP A 194 -10.52 22.85 25.16
C TRP A 194 -9.59 22.83 26.37
N LEU A 195 -8.79 23.87 26.54
CA LEU A 195 -7.87 23.98 27.67
C LEU A 195 -8.61 24.44 28.94
N ASP A 196 -9.64 25.27 28.76
CA ASP A 196 -10.60 25.73 29.75
C ASP A 196 -11.86 26.23 29.03
N ASP A 197 -12.78 26.87 29.76
CA ASP A 197 -14.06 27.39 29.21
C ASP A 197 -13.87 28.55 28.21
N LYS A 198 -12.66 29.11 28.10
CA LYS A 198 -12.37 30.32 27.29
C LYS A 198 -11.35 30.08 26.19
N ARG A 199 -10.54 29.04 26.29
CA ARG A 199 -9.42 28.82 25.37
C ARG A 199 -9.52 27.45 24.70
N VAL A 200 -9.45 27.48 23.40
CA VAL A 200 -9.39 26.28 22.56
C VAL A 200 -8.06 26.23 21.81
N ALA A 201 -7.32 25.15 21.98
CA ALA A 201 -6.19 24.80 21.12
C ALA A 201 -6.68 23.85 20.03
N PHE A 202 -6.16 24.00 18.84
CA PHE A 202 -6.46 23.11 17.72
C PHE A 202 -5.22 22.96 16.84
N CYS A 203 -5.12 21.81 16.18
CA CYS A 203 -4.03 21.56 15.22
C CYS A 203 -4.51 20.70 14.06
N ILE A 204 -3.78 20.81 12.96
CA ILE A 204 -3.82 19.90 11.83
C ILE A 204 -2.37 19.58 11.45
N ALA A 205 -2.10 18.33 11.11
CA ALA A 205 -0.74 17.89 10.81
C ALA A 205 -0.77 16.76 9.78
N ASP A 206 0.31 16.63 9.05
CA ASP A 206 0.55 15.54 8.11
C ASP A 206 1.94 14.94 8.33
N VAL A 207 2.00 13.62 8.41
CA VAL A 207 3.22 12.84 8.58
C VAL A 207 3.77 12.43 7.22
N SER A 208 5.00 12.84 6.91
CA SER A 208 5.67 12.52 5.65
C SER A 208 5.67 11.03 5.34
N GLY A 209 5.27 10.68 4.10
CA GLY A 209 5.13 9.29 3.65
C GLY A 209 3.77 8.69 4.04
N LYS A 210 3.52 7.44 3.66
CA LYS A 210 2.18 6.83 3.71
C LYS A 210 2.18 5.48 4.42
N GLY A 211 0.98 5.01 4.73
CA GLY A 211 0.73 3.67 5.26
C GLY A 211 1.12 3.49 6.73
N VAL A 212 1.40 2.26 7.12
CA VAL A 212 1.54 1.86 8.54
C VAL A 212 2.60 2.67 9.29
N SER A 213 3.73 2.99 8.66
CA SER A 213 4.80 3.74 9.33
C SER A 213 4.41 5.20 9.62
N ALA A 214 3.63 5.83 8.74
CA ALA A 214 3.07 7.16 8.98
C ALA A 214 2.01 7.11 10.08
N ALA A 215 1.12 6.13 10.04
CA ALA A 215 0.07 5.92 11.03
C ALA A 215 0.61 5.71 12.46
N ILE A 216 1.69 4.94 12.62
CA ILE A 216 2.34 4.72 13.92
C ILE A 216 2.95 6.02 14.46
N LEU A 217 3.67 6.76 13.59
CA LEU A 217 4.26 8.04 14.00
C LEU A 217 3.16 9.07 14.33
N MET A 218 2.07 9.10 13.57
CA MET A 218 0.90 9.95 13.85
C MET A 218 0.31 9.65 15.22
N GLY A 219 0.11 8.38 15.59
CA GLY A 219 -0.41 8.01 16.91
C GLY A 219 0.52 8.41 18.06
N ASN A 220 1.84 8.26 17.88
CA ASN A 220 2.83 8.75 18.83
C ASN A 220 2.77 10.29 18.93
N PHE A 221 2.71 10.98 17.81
CA PHE A 221 2.63 12.43 17.72
C PHE A 221 1.36 12.96 18.41
N GLN A 222 0.20 12.38 18.14
CA GLN A 222 -1.08 12.71 18.77
C GLN A 222 -0.99 12.65 20.31
N ALA A 223 -0.39 11.59 20.87
CA ALA A 223 -0.24 11.45 22.30
C ALA A 223 0.64 12.57 22.89
N ASN A 224 1.75 12.93 22.21
CA ASN A 224 2.63 14.02 22.61
C ASN A 224 1.92 15.38 22.53
N VAL A 225 1.20 15.66 21.44
CA VAL A 225 0.43 16.92 21.29
C VAL A 225 -0.54 17.07 22.44
N ARG A 226 -1.35 16.07 22.76
CA ARG A 226 -2.35 16.13 23.84
C ARG A 226 -1.76 16.32 25.23
N VAL A 227 -0.62 15.71 25.50
CA VAL A 227 0.07 15.87 26.80
C VAL A 227 0.73 17.25 26.87
N LEU A 228 1.52 17.60 25.88
CA LEU A 228 2.31 18.84 25.90
C LEU A 228 1.44 20.09 25.81
N SER A 229 0.33 20.07 25.09
CA SER A 229 -0.62 21.20 25.04
C SER A 229 -1.19 21.59 26.41
N LYS A 230 -1.19 20.68 27.38
CA LYS A 230 -1.65 20.96 28.75
C LYS A 230 -0.57 21.53 29.67
N TYR A 231 0.70 21.24 29.40
CA TYR A 231 1.80 21.53 30.31
C TYR A 231 2.79 22.57 29.78
N SER A 232 2.84 22.83 28.47
CA SER A 232 3.70 23.84 27.90
C SER A 232 3.23 25.25 28.29
N LYS A 233 4.18 26.14 28.56
CA LYS A 233 3.91 27.52 28.98
C LYS A 233 3.56 28.43 27.80
N SER A 234 3.95 28.07 26.60
CA SER A 234 3.68 28.80 25.36
C SER A 234 3.62 27.85 24.16
N LEU A 235 3.07 28.34 23.02
CA LEU A 235 3.09 27.58 21.76
C LEU A 235 4.50 27.34 21.23
N GLU A 236 5.43 28.29 21.44
CA GLU A 236 6.82 28.13 21.04
C GLU A 236 7.51 27.00 21.79
N GLU A 237 7.32 26.90 23.13
CA GLU A 237 7.85 25.79 23.94
C GLU A 237 7.25 24.46 23.50
N LEU A 238 5.94 24.42 23.23
CA LEU A 238 5.25 23.26 22.73
C LEU A 238 5.85 22.77 21.40
N VAL A 239 6.01 23.66 20.43
CA VAL A 239 6.54 23.33 19.10
C VAL A 239 7.99 22.85 19.16
N ILE A 240 8.85 23.49 19.98
CA ILE A 240 10.25 23.07 20.16
C ILE A 240 10.28 21.66 20.74
N THR A 241 9.52 21.39 21.81
CA THR A 241 9.48 20.07 22.44
C THR A 241 8.91 19.01 21.51
N LEU A 242 7.89 19.34 20.72
CA LEU A 242 7.35 18.42 19.69
C LEU A 242 8.40 18.11 18.63
N ASN A 243 9.19 19.09 18.17
CA ASN A 243 10.29 18.86 17.24
C ASN A 243 11.29 17.84 17.79
N GLU A 244 11.74 18.02 19.04
CA GLU A 244 12.64 17.07 19.70
C GLU A 244 12.06 15.65 19.72
N LYS A 245 10.76 15.53 20.05
CA LYS A 245 10.08 14.21 20.07
C LYS A 245 9.95 13.57 18.68
N VAL A 246 9.74 14.36 17.64
CA VAL A 246 9.71 13.86 16.26
C VAL A 246 11.09 13.41 15.82
N VAL A 247 12.14 14.21 16.07
CA VAL A 247 13.55 13.85 15.79
C VAL A 247 13.91 12.52 16.48
N GLU A 248 13.59 12.39 17.78
CA GLU A 248 13.84 11.16 18.55
C GLU A 248 13.11 9.93 17.97
N SER A 249 11.85 10.11 17.55
CA SER A 249 10.99 8.99 17.11
C SER A 249 11.21 8.58 15.66
N ALA A 250 11.56 9.53 14.80
CA ALA A 250 11.68 9.33 13.35
C ALA A 250 13.11 9.02 12.89
N ASN A 251 14.14 9.17 13.75
CA ASN A 251 15.56 8.99 13.41
C ASN A 251 15.99 9.73 12.13
N GLY A 252 15.38 10.88 11.83
CA GLY A 252 15.65 11.65 10.61
C GLY A 252 15.05 11.08 9.31
N GLU A 253 14.29 9.98 9.37
CA GLU A 253 13.68 9.38 8.19
C GLU A 253 12.33 10.01 7.82
N LYS A 254 11.66 10.66 8.78
CA LYS A 254 10.34 11.27 8.61
C LYS A 254 10.27 12.61 9.31
N PHE A 255 9.40 13.45 8.81
CA PHE A 255 9.05 14.75 9.39
C PHE A 255 7.53 14.89 9.45
N ILE A 256 7.05 15.91 10.15
CA ILE A 256 5.64 16.22 10.29
C ILE A 256 5.45 17.69 9.98
N THR A 257 4.56 18.01 9.02
CA THR A 257 4.07 19.36 8.88
C THR A 257 2.91 19.57 9.84
N MET A 258 2.83 20.74 10.49
CA MET A 258 1.77 21.02 11.46
C MET A 258 1.40 22.50 11.46
N PHE A 259 0.11 22.76 11.50
CA PHE A 259 -0.39 24.06 11.97
C PHE A 259 -1.00 23.88 13.36
N ILE A 260 -0.65 24.74 14.29
CA ILE A 260 -1.22 24.77 15.64
C ILE A 260 -1.65 26.16 16.01
N GLY A 261 -2.88 26.29 16.53
CA GLY A 261 -3.47 27.54 16.97
C GLY A 261 -4.04 27.45 18.37
N LEU A 262 -4.02 28.58 19.06
CA LEU A 262 -4.67 28.81 20.35
C LEU A 262 -5.58 30.03 20.20
N PHE A 263 -6.86 29.84 20.34
CA PHE A 263 -7.87 30.88 20.27
C PHE A 263 -8.44 31.18 21.66
N ASP A 264 -8.39 32.46 22.04
CA ASP A 264 -9.00 32.96 23.27
C ASP A 264 -10.32 33.65 22.94
N LEU A 265 -11.43 33.12 23.49
CA LEU A 265 -12.79 33.58 23.21
C LEU A 265 -13.08 34.97 23.78
N GLU A 266 -12.50 35.29 24.96
CA GLU A 266 -12.76 36.60 25.58
C GLU A 266 -12.07 37.71 24.83
N THR A 267 -10.80 37.54 24.51
CA THR A 267 -10.00 38.56 23.81
C THR A 267 -10.18 38.51 22.30
N ARG A 268 -10.67 37.34 21.77
CA ARG A 268 -10.77 37.02 20.35
C ARG A 268 -9.41 37.07 19.65
N GLU A 269 -8.36 36.82 20.40
CA GLU A 269 -7.00 36.67 19.86
C GLU A 269 -6.72 35.25 19.44
N LEU A 270 -6.25 35.07 18.22
CA LEU A 270 -5.66 33.85 17.73
C LEU A 270 -4.16 34.00 17.76
N THR A 271 -3.49 33.11 18.48
CA THR A 271 -2.04 32.90 18.38
C THR A 271 -1.78 31.58 17.69
N TYR A 272 -0.81 31.54 16.77
CA TYR A 272 -0.54 30.33 16.00
C TYR A 272 0.93 30.18 15.60
N ILE A 273 1.30 28.95 15.23
CA ILE A 273 2.59 28.63 14.61
C ILE A 273 2.30 27.65 13.47
N ASN A 274 2.79 27.99 12.27
CA ASN A 274 2.76 27.10 11.11
C ASN A 274 4.14 26.42 10.97
N CYS A 275 4.20 25.12 11.19
CA CYS A 275 5.41 24.31 11.06
C CYS A 275 5.48 23.67 9.67
N GLY A 276 5.66 24.48 8.62
CA GLY A 276 5.77 24.01 7.22
C GLY A 276 4.51 23.35 6.65
N HIS A 277 3.36 23.59 7.25
CA HIS A 277 2.08 23.04 6.80
C HIS A 277 1.41 23.97 5.77
N ASN A 278 0.46 23.43 4.99
CA ASN A 278 -0.36 24.22 4.09
C ASN A 278 -1.00 25.38 4.88
N PRO A 279 -0.80 26.65 4.45
CA PRO A 279 -1.29 27.77 5.23
C PRO A 279 -2.82 27.77 5.34
N PRO A 280 -3.37 27.77 6.56
CA PRO A 280 -4.81 27.96 6.72
C PRO A 280 -5.29 29.25 6.10
N VAL A 281 -6.51 29.19 5.56
CA VAL A 281 -7.19 30.32 4.96
C VAL A 281 -8.14 30.94 6.00
N LEU A 282 -7.89 32.17 6.39
CA LEU A 282 -8.79 32.97 7.24
C LEU A 282 -9.56 33.97 6.39
N LYS A 283 -10.89 33.83 6.35
CA LYS A 283 -11.80 34.79 5.75
C LYS A 283 -12.44 35.65 6.84
N GLN A 284 -12.18 36.96 6.80
CA GLN A 284 -12.82 37.92 7.68
C GLN A 284 -12.94 39.28 6.97
N ASN A 285 -14.04 40.02 7.21
CA ASN A 285 -14.29 41.31 6.59
C ASN A 285 -14.20 41.31 5.04
N ASN A 286 -14.65 40.21 4.40
CA ASN A 286 -14.54 39.96 2.95
C ASN A 286 -13.09 39.96 2.43
N LYS A 287 -12.13 39.65 3.28
CA LYS A 287 -10.72 39.49 2.91
C LYS A 287 -10.24 38.11 3.30
N ILE A 288 -9.33 37.56 2.52
CA ILE A 288 -8.61 36.34 2.79
C ILE A 288 -7.22 36.69 3.27
N GLU A 289 -6.79 36.00 4.33
CA GLU A 289 -5.44 36.02 4.87
C GLU A 289 -4.95 34.60 5.01
N LEU A 290 -3.70 34.34 4.59
CA LEU A 290 -3.04 33.05 4.76
C LEU A 290 -2.15 33.09 6.01
N LEU A 291 -2.28 32.11 6.88
CA LEU A 291 -1.58 32.06 8.16
C LEU A 291 -0.24 31.33 7.98
N THR A 292 0.84 32.07 7.76
CA THR A 292 2.15 31.55 7.34
C THR A 292 3.25 31.64 8.39
N GLU A 293 3.08 32.47 9.45
CA GLU A 293 4.14 32.66 10.46
C GLU A 293 4.42 31.36 11.21
N GLY A 294 5.71 31.03 11.39
CA GLY A 294 6.02 29.76 12.05
C GLY A 294 7.46 29.31 12.02
N SER A 295 7.68 28.04 11.68
CA SER A 295 8.97 27.36 11.65
C SER A 295 9.02 26.33 10.50
N PRO A 296 10.18 25.72 10.21
CA PRO A 296 10.24 24.50 9.40
C PRO A 296 9.37 23.38 9.98
N GLY A 297 9.03 22.38 9.17
CA GLY A 297 8.32 21.19 9.62
C GLY A 297 9.08 20.46 10.74
N LEU A 298 8.33 19.85 11.64
CA LEU A 298 8.86 19.14 12.80
C LEU A 298 9.66 17.91 12.37
N GLY A 299 10.88 17.77 12.88
CA GLY A 299 11.78 16.68 12.51
C GLY A 299 12.59 16.92 11.22
N MET A 300 12.38 18.04 10.51
CA MET A 300 13.22 18.40 9.36
C MET A 300 14.61 18.86 9.77
N LEU A 301 14.71 19.49 10.96
CA LEU A 301 15.97 19.95 11.55
C LEU A 301 16.02 19.52 13.01
N ASP A 302 17.21 19.14 13.48
CA ASP A 302 17.43 18.80 14.89
C ASP A 302 17.09 19.98 15.81
N ASP A 303 17.43 21.19 15.39
CA ASP A 303 17.09 22.44 16.07
C ASP A 303 16.39 23.39 15.09
N ILE A 304 15.12 23.68 15.37
CA ILE A 304 14.29 24.62 14.57
C ILE A 304 14.45 26.07 15.00
N GLY A 305 15.31 26.34 15.99
CA GLY A 305 15.47 27.67 16.56
C GLY A 305 14.21 28.16 17.29
N LYS A 306 14.01 29.48 17.34
CA LYS A 306 12.82 30.06 17.93
C LYS A 306 11.72 30.20 16.86
N PRO A 307 10.60 29.48 16.99
CA PRO A 307 9.46 29.62 16.07
C PRO A 307 8.90 31.06 16.07
N VAL A 308 8.47 31.53 14.91
CA VAL A 308 7.79 32.81 14.79
C VAL A 308 6.32 32.65 15.16
N LEU A 309 5.86 33.39 16.16
CA LEU A 309 4.47 33.33 16.62
C LEU A 309 3.62 34.33 15.84
N GLY A 310 2.65 33.83 15.07
CA GLY A 310 1.62 34.65 14.47
C GLY A 310 0.58 35.07 15.51
N ARG A 311 0.11 36.30 15.43
CA ARG A 311 -0.96 36.85 16.29
C ARG A 311 -1.89 37.71 15.50
N LEU A 312 -3.18 37.51 15.66
CA LEU A 312 -4.21 38.35 15.03
C LEU A 312 -5.50 38.33 15.86
N LYS A 313 -6.31 39.34 15.64
CA LYS A 313 -7.65 39.42 16.21
C LYS A 313 -8.66 38.84 15.21
N VAL A 314 -9.46 37.88 15.68
CA VAL A 314 -10.49 37.26 14.86
C VAL A 314 -11.81 37.99 15.03
N GLU A 315 -12.38 38.44 13.93
CA GLU A 315 -13.66 39.17 13.94
C GLU A 315 -14.85 38.20 14.10
N LYS A 316 -16.02 38.73 14.52
CA LYS A 316 -17.26 37.93 14.53
C LYS A 316 -17.64 37.55 13.12
N GLY A 317 -18.00 36.26 12.93
CA GLY A 317 -18.33 35.75 11.63
C GLY A 317 -17.11 35.48 10.73
N ALA A 318 -15.89 35.49 11.30
CA ALA A 318 -14.73 34.99 10.60
C ALA A 318 -14.85 33.49 10.38
N LEU A 319 -14.29 33.01 9.27
CA LEU A 319 -14.23 31.58 8.90
C LEU A 319 -12.78 31.21 8.65
N MET A 320 -12.28 30.22 9.35
CA MET A 320 -10.93 29.70 9.15
C MET A 320 -11.00 28.26 8.67
N THR A 321 -10.24 27.94 7.62
CA THR A 321 -10.15 26.59 7.05
C THR A 321 -8.71 26.14 7.07
N CYS A 322 -8.46 25.05 7.78
CA CYS A 322 -7.19 24.30 7.78
C CYS A 322 -7.35 23.07 6.91
N TYR A 323 -6.33 22.68 6.15
CA TYR A 323 -6.40 21.51 5.27
C TYR A 323 -5.02 20.94 5.00
N THR A 324 -4.97 19.61 4.76
CA THR A 324 -3.75 18.91 4.36
C THR A 324 -3.52 18.96 2.85
N ASP A 325 -2.32 18.62 2.41
CA ASP A 325 -1.91 18.67 1.00
C ASP A 325 -2.74 17.73 0.09
N GLY A 326 -3.28 16.62 0.64
CA GLY A 326 -4.18 15.75 -0.08
C GLY A 326 -5.44 16.44 -0.63
N LEU A 327 -5.84 17.61 -0.11
CA LEU A 327 -6.90 18.42 -0.71
C LEU A 327 -6.44 19.13 -1.99
N VAL A 328 -5.22 19.63 -2.03
CA VAL A 328 -4.71 20.52 -3.08
C VAL A 328 -3.93 19.80 -4.17
N GLU A 329 -3.30 18.66 -3.83
CA GLU A 329 -2.49 17.86 -4.77
C GLU A 329 -3.31 16.86 -5.61
N VAL A 330 -4.63 16.83 -5.45
CA VAL A 330 -5.48 15.99 -6.29
C VAL A 330 -5.44 16.47 -7.73
N GLU A 331 -5.07 15.56 -8.64
CA GLU A 331 -4.99 15.86 -10.06
C GLU A 331 -6.27 15.54 -10.83
N ASN A 332 -6.51 16.28 -11.90
CA ASN A 332 -7.51 15.95 -12.92
C ASN A 332 -6.92 15.06 -14.04
N ASN A 333 -7.72 14.75 -15.07
CA ASN A 333 -7.28 13.95 -16.23
C ASN A 333 -6.23 14.65 -17.12
N MET A 334 -5.96 15.93 -16.91
CA MET A 334 -4.93 16.72 -17.62
C MET A 334 -3.66 16.89 -16.79
N GLU A 335 -3.55 16.19 -15.66
CA GLU A 335 -2.44 16.28 -14.70
C GLU A 335 -2.30 17.68 -14.07
N GLU A 336 -3.40 18.42 -13.98
CA GLU A 336 -3.45 19.68 -13.27
C GLU A 336 -3.90 19.43 -11.83
N GLU A 337 -3.26 20.05 -10.85
CA GLU A 337 -3.63 19.99 -9.45
C GLU A 337 -4.86 20.86 -9.13
N PHE A 338 -5.61 20.46 -8.10
CA PHE A 338 -6.70 21.27 -7.59
C PHE A 338 -6.21 22.65 -7.11
N GLY A 339 -5.13 22.64 -6.34
CA GLY A 339 -4.38 23.83 -5.97
C GLY A 339 -5.01 24.68 -4.85
N SER A 340 -4.16 25.39 -4.12
CA SER A 340 -4.55 26.27 -3.00
C SER A 340 -5.36 27.49 -3.45
N ASP A 341 -5.15 27.95 -4.69
CA ASP A 341 -5.91 29.09 -5.25
C ASP A 341 -7.40 28.75 -5.37
N LYS A 342 -7.71 27.53 -5.84
CA LYS A 342 -9.09 27.07 -5.97
C LYS A 342 -9.78 26.90 -4.62
N VAL A 343 -9.03 26.39 -3.63
CA VAL A 343 -9.52 26.32 -2.24
C VAL A 343 -9.84 27.72 -1.73
N SER A 344 -8.94 28.68 -1.93
CA SER A 344 -9.12 30.07 -1.54
C SER A 344 -10.30 30.74 -2.26
N GLU A 345 -10.51 30.46 -3.55
CA GLU A 345 -11.65 30.94 -4.32
C GLU A 345 -12.98 30.44 -3.76
N ILE A 346 -13.07 29.12 -3.43
CA ILE A 346 -14.29 28.54 -2.86
C ILE A 346 -14.59 29.18 -1.50
N ILE A 347 -13.59 29.27 -0.62
CA ILE A 347 -13.74 29.88 0.71
C ILE A 347 -14.16 31.37 0.58
N ASN A 348 -13.56 32.10 -0.36
CA ASN A 348 -13.90 33.51 -0.59
C ASN A 348 -15.33 33.65 -1.10
N GLY A 349 -15.79 32.76 -1.97
CA GLY A 349 -17.16 32.75 -2.52
C GLY A 349 -18.22 32.23 -1.55
N TYR A 350 -17.84 31.58 -0.45
CA TYR A 350 -18.79 31.04 0.52
C TYR A 350 -19.29 32.16 1.45
N ASP A 351 -20.58 32.50 1.35
CA ASP A 351 -21.22 33.52 2.18
C ASP A 351 -21.93 32.98 3.42
N GLY A 352 -21.91 31.66 3.61
CA GLY A 352 -22.45 30.97 4.79
C GLY A 352 -21.54 31.08 6.01
N MET A 353 -22.07 30.64 7.14
CA MET A 353 -21.32 30.54 8.42
C MET A 353 -21.22 29.11 8.96
N ASP A 354 -21.76 28.12 8.24
CA ASP A 354 -21.76 26.75 8.65
C ASP A 354 -20.52 26.03 8.07
N PRO A 355 -19.54 25.64 8.90
CA PRO A 355 -18.32 25.00 8.43
C PRO A 355 -18.57 23.62 7.82
N GLU A 356 -19.65 22.91 8.18
CA GLU A 356 -20.00 21.62 7.60
C GLU A 356 -20.44 21.76 6.13
N VAL A 357 -21.21 22.81 5.84
CA VAL A 357 -21.63 23.13 4.47
C VAL A 357 -20.41 23.48 3.62
N LEU A 358 -19.46 24.28 4.14
CA LEU A 358 -18.22 24.60 3.42
C LEU A 358 -17.39 23.36 3.14
N ASN A 359 -17.19 22.47 4.12
CA ASN A 359 -16.47 21.20 3.92
C ASN A 359 -17.14 20.38 2.80
N THR A 360 -18.48 20.33 2.78
CA THR A 360 -19.24 19.66 1.72
C THR A 360 -19.00 20.30 0.35
N GLU A 361 -19.01 21.62 0.25
CA GLU A 361 -18.74 22.34 -1.01
C GLU A 361 -17.32 22.09 -1.53
N LEU A 362 -16.31 22.09 -0.66
CA LEU A 362 -14.93 21.78 -1.01
C LEU A 362 -14.83 20.37 -1.58
N ILE A 363 -15.37 19.36 -0.90
CA ILE A 363 -15.33 17.97 -1.33
C ILE A 363 -16.13 17.72 -2.61
N VAL A 364 -17.30 18.38 -2.78
CA VAL A 364 -18.07 18.29 -4.03
C VAL A 364 -17.29 18.91 -5.19
N SER A 365 -16.63 20.04 -4.98
CA SER A 365 -15.82 20.71 -6.01
C SER A 365 -14.59 19.87 -6.37
N LEU A 366 -13.92 19.27 -5.38
CA LEU A 366 -12.80 18.37 -5.56
C LEU A 366 -13.21 17.13 -6.38
N ASN A 367 -14.34 16.49 -6.05
CA ASN A 367 -14.84 15.33 -6.78
C ASN A 367 -15.23 15.65 -8.23
N LYS A 368 -15.78 16.83 -8.48
CA LYS A 368 -16.05 17.29 -9.86
C LYS A 368 -14.77 17.51 -10.65
N PHE A 369 -13.72 18.02 -9.99
CA PHE A 369 -12.44 18.29 -10.61
C PHE A 369 -11.67 17.01 -10.96
N LYS A 370 -11.52 16.09 -10.02
CA LYS A 370 -10.76 14.84 -10.21
C LYS A 370 -11.45 13.82 -11.12
N LYS A 371 -12.78 13.90 -11.25
CA LYS A 371 -13.59 12.91 -11.98
C LYS A 371 -13.37 11.48 -11.47
N ASN A 372 -12.79 10.61 -12.33
CA ASN A 372 -12.57 9.19 -12.01
C ASN A 372 -11.15 8.89 -11.46
N LYS A 373 -10.28 9.90 -11.32
CA LYS A 373 -8.98 9.68 -10.68
C LYS A 373 -9.16 9.31 -9.20
N PRO A 374 -8.39 8.37 -8.66
CA PRO A 374 -8.39 8.11 -7.22
C PRO A 374 -7.79 9.30 -6.47
N PHE A 375 -8.02 9.37 -5.19
CA PHE A 375 -7.23 10.23 -4.31
C PHE A 375 -5.80 9.70 -4.24
N VAL A 376 -4.84 10.58 -4.05
CA VAL A 376 -3.41 10.24 -4.00
C VAL A 376 -2.85 10.34 -2.60
N ASP A 377 -3.53 11.07 -1.70
CA ASP A 377 -3.16 11.23 -0.31
C ASP A 377 -4.37 11.30 0.63
N ASP A 378 -4.11 11.27 1.94
CA ASP A 378 -5.09 11.48 2.98
C ASP A 378 -5.63 12.92 2.88
N ILE A 379 -6.89 13.13 3.22
CA ILE A 379 -7.53 14.45 3.21
C ILE A 379 -8.07 14.74 4.60
N ALA A 380 -7.58 15.80 5.21
CA ALA A 380 -8.16 16.39 6.42
C ALA A 380 -8.53 17.85 6.16
N ILE A 381 -9.70 18.27 6.64
CA ILE A 381 -10.17 19.66 6.58
C ILE A 381 -10.77 20.01 7.95
#